data_f73bfb41729ef9de9e4fe880fa552e53
#
_entry.id   f73bfb41729ef9de9e4fe880fa552e53
#
_cell.length_a   1.000
_cell.length_b   1.000
_cell.length_c   1.000
_cell.angle_alpha   90.00
_cell.angle_beta   90.00
_cell.angle_gamma   90.00
#
_symmetry.space_group_name_H-M   'P 1'
#
loop_
_entity.id
_entity.type
_entity.pdbx_description
1 polymer ?
#
loop_
_entity_poly.entity_id
_entity_poly.type
_entity_poly.pdbx_seq_one_letter_code
_entity_poly.pdbx_strand_id
1 'polypeptide(L)'
;YRPEMDGVTVPKGIYSHVSGVDVVRAGQGEYYLLEDNLRVPSGVSYMLENRKMMMRLFPELFSKQPVAPVDHYPDLLLETLRSVAPEGVSNPTVVLLTPGSYNSAYFEHTFLAQQMGIELVEGQDLFVRENTVYMRTTKGPRRVDVIYRRIDDDFIDPLAFRKDSMLGVPGLFAAYRAGKVTLANAIGTGVADDKSVYPYVPELIRFYLGEAPILNNVHTYLLAKPEDRDYVLAHLAELVVKEVHGSGGYGMLIGPTASAAQREEFRQRIIAAPEKYIAQPTLSLSACPTFVESGVAPRHVDLRPFVLSGRNVTLVPGGLTRVALREGSLVVNSSQGGGTKDTWVLES
;
A
#
# COMPACT_ATOMS: atom_id res chain seq x y z
N TYR A 1 11.59 6.28 -10.10
CA TYR A 1 12.32 5.43 -11.04
C TYR A 1 13.60 4.89 -10.41
N ARG A 2 13.91 3.63 -10.69
CA ARG A 2 15.09 2.93 -10.17
C ARG A 2 15.95 2.48 -11.36
N PRO A 3 16.99 3.22 -11.70
CA PRO A 3 17.87 2.87 -12.83
C PRO A 3 18.58 1.53 -12.64
N GLU A 4 18.76 1.08 -11.39
CA GLU A 4 19.35 -0.23 -11.08
C GLU A 4 18.52 -1.39 -11.67
N MET A 5 17.23 -1.16 -11.90
CA MET A 5 16.30 -2.14 -12.48
C MET A 5 16.35 -2.21 -14.01
N ASP A 6 17.14 -1.37 -14.68
CA ASP A 6 17.27 -1.43 -16.13
C ASP A 6 17.81 -2.80 -16.58
N GLY A 7 17.07 -3.45 -17.49
CA GLY A 7 17.42 -4.76 -18.01
C GLY A 7 17.22 -5.92 -17.02
N VAL A 8 16.61 -5.69 -15.85
CA VAL A 8 16.28 -6.76 -14.90
C VAL A 8 14.94 -7.40 -15.28
N THR A 9 14.97 -8.70 -15.52
CA THR A 9 13.74 -9.49 -15.71
C THR A 9 13.26 -10.00 -14.35
N VAL A 10 12.07 -9.56 -13.94
CA VAL A 10 11.47 -10.04 -12.68
C VAL A 10 10.90 -11.43 -12.85
N PRO A 11 10.95 -12.30 -11.81
CA PRO A 11 10.38 -13.65 -11.87
C PRO A 11 8.90 -13.60 -12.29
N LYS A 12 8.54 -14.45 -13.27
CA LYS A 12 7.18 -14.54 -13.86
C LYS A 12 6.63 -13.26 -14.49
N GLY A 13 7.42 -12.19 -14.61
CA GLY A 13 6.95 -10.88 -15.09
C GLY A 13 6.01 -10.14 -14.14
N ILE A 14 5.92 -10.56 -12.88
CA ILE A 14 5.00 -9.97 -11.89
C ILE A 14 5.78 -9.00 -11.00
N TYR A 15 5.43 -7.71 -11.08
CA TYR A 15 6.08 -6.64 -10.30
C TYR A 15 5.35 -6.40 -8.97
N SER A 16 4.01 -6.37 -8.98
CA SER A 16 3.19 -6.12 -7.80
C SER A 16 2.44 -7.39 -7.40
N HIS A 17 2.87 -8.02 -6.33
CA HIS A 17 2.27 -9.23 -5.80
C HIS A 17 1.16 -8.94 -4.79
N VAL A 18 1.28 -7.83 -4.08
CA VAL A 18 0.29 -7.33 -3.12
C VAL A 18 0.00 -5.89 -3.45
N SER A 19 -1.25 -5.55 -3.69
CA SER A 19 -1.71 -4.19 -3.94
C SER A 19 -2.71 -3.79 -2.87
N GLY A 20 -2.52 -2.60 -2.29
CA GLY A 20 -3.50 -1.95 -1.43
C GLY A 20 -3.97 -0.67 -2.10
N VAL A 21 -5.21 -0.63 -2.52
CA VAL A 21 -5.76 0.48 -3.31
C VAL A 21 -6.68 1.30 -2.44
N ASP A 22 -6.45 2.62 -2.36
CA ASP A 22 -7.31 3.48 -1.58
C ASP A 22 -8.51 3.93 -2.44
N VAL A 23 -9.70 3.55 -1.99
CA VAL A 23 -10.97 3.79 -2.66
C VAL A 23 -11.85 4.66 -1.78
N VAL A 24 -12.45 5.68 -2.36
CA VAL A 24 -13.43 6.53 -1.71
C VAL A 24 -14.77 6.45 -2.41
N ARG A 25 -15.85 6.51 -1.63
CA ARG A 25 -17.19 6.66 -2.16
C ARG A 25 -17.59 8.12 -2.05
N ALA A 26 -17.98 8.71 -3.18
CA ALA A 26 -18.45 10.07 -3.26
C ALA A 26 -19.88 10.12 -3.82
N GLY A 27 -20.65 11.12 -3.47
CA GLY A 27 -22.00 11.32 -4.01
C GLY A 27 -22.94 10.15 -3.78
N GLN A 28 -23.72 9.80 -4.78
CA GLN A 28 -24.79 8.78 -4.73
C GLN A 28 -24.29 7.35 -5.01
N GLY A 29 -23.09 7.01 -4.60
CA GLY A 29 -22.56 5.63 -4.73
C GLY A 29 -21.49 5.46 -5.79
N GLU A 30 -20.94 6.55 -6.29
CA GLU A 30 -19.78 6.52 -7.17
C GLU A 30 -18.51 6.25 -6.38
N TYR A 31 -17.69 5.32 -6.88
CA TYR A 31 -16.41 4.97 -6.31
C TYR A 31 -15.27 5.56 -7.13
N TYR A 32 -14.30 6.13 -6.42
CA TYR A 32 -13.10 6.71 -7.02
C TYR A 32 -11.86 6.08 -6.40
N LEU A 33 -10.89 5.78 -7.23
CA LEU A 33 -9.54 5.47 -6.79
C LEU A 33 -8.89 6.77 -6.33
N LEU A 34 -8.28 6.76 -5.15
CA LEU A 34 -7.61 7.92 -4.56
C LEU A 34 -6.10 7.82 -4.71
N GLU A 35 -5.55 6.63 -4.47
CA GLU A 35 -4.13 6.31 -4.67
C GLU A 35 -3.91 4.79 -4.73
N ASP A 36 -2.80 4.41 -5.35
CA ASP A 36 -2.29 3.04 -5.35
C ASP A 36 -1.14 2.91 -4.35
N ASN A 37 -1.11 1.78 -3.64
CA ASN A 37 -0.02 1.43 -2.73
C ASN A 37 0.55 0.08 -3.19
N LEU A 38 1.65 0.11 -3.92
CA LEU A 38 2.26 -1.06 -4.55
C LEU A 38 3.70 -1.34 -4.08
N ARG A 39 4.31 -0.43 -3.33
CA ARG A 39 5.66 -0.63 -2.81
C ARG A 39 5.65 -1.56 -1.61
N VAL A 40 5.01 -1.15 -0.51
CA VAL A 40 4.89 -1.92 0.74
C VAL A 40 3.50 -1.69 1.36
N PRO A 41 2.41 -2.13 0.70
CA PRO A 41 1.06 -1.89 1.23
C PRO A 41 0.88 -2.55 2.59
N SER A 42 0.15 -1.88 3.50
CA SER A 42 -0.10 -2.32 4.86
C SER A 42 -1.56 -2.12 5.26
N GLY A 43 -1.95 -2.72 6.39
CA GLY A 43 -3.27 -2.58 6.99
C GLY A 43 -4.13 -3.84 6.93
N VAL A 44 -3.69 -4.91 6.27
CA VAL A 44 -4.46 -6.16 6.17
C VAL A 44 -4.60 -6.86 7.52
N SER A 45 -3.63 -6.74 8.41
CA SER A 45 -3.73 -7.27 9.78
C SER A 45 -4.90 -6.65 10.54
N TYR A 46 -5.15 -5.36 10.34
CA TYR A 46 -6.31 -4.69 10.94
C TYR A 46 -7.63 -5.14 10.35
N MET A 47 -7.70 -5.43 9.05
CA MET A 47 -8.87 -6.04 8.42
C MET A 47 -9.21 -7.38 9.11
N LEU A 48 -8.21 -8.24 9.28
CA LEU A 48 -8.38 -9.56 9.88
C LEU A 48 -8.75 -9.49 11.37
N GLU A 49 -8.09 -8.63 12.14
CA GLU A 49 -8.38 -8.45 13.55
C GLU A 49 -9.74 -7.78 13.79
N ASN A 50 -10.14 -6.79 12.96
CA ASN A 50 -11.48 -6.22 13.01
C ASN A 50 -12.56 -7.29 12.80
N ARG A 51 -12.41 -8.17 11.80
CA ARG A 51 -13.34 -9.26 11.54
C ARG A 51 -13.42 -10.21 12.74
N LYS A 52 -12.31 -10.64 13.31
CA LYS A 52 -12.29 -11.49 14.50
C LYS A 52 -12.97 -10.82 15.68
N MET A 53 -12.73 -9.53 15.89
CA MET A 53 -13.36 -8.76 16.98
C MET A 53 -14.87 -8.67 16.78
N MET A 54 -15.31 -8.32 15.58
CA MET A 54 -16.74 -8.21 15.26
C MET A 54 -17.47 -9.54 15.42
N MET A 55 -16.88 -10.65 14.97
CA MET A 55 -17.46 -11.99 15.17
C MET A 55 -17.59 -12.38 16.65
N ARG A 56 -16.65 -11.94 17.50
CA ARG A 56 -16.72 -12.18 18.95
C ARG A 56 -17.75 -11.31 19.65
N LEU A 57 -17.87 -10.05 19.26
CA LEU A 57 -18.78 -9.09 19.89
C LEU A 57 -20.22 -9.26 19.43
N PHE A 58 -20.43 -9.62 18.16
CA PHE A 58 -21.73 -9.66 17.51
C PHE A 58 -21.96 -10.96 16.73
N PRO A 59 -21.82 -12.15 17.34
CA PRO A 59 -21.94 -13.44 16.63
C PRO A 59 -23.29 -13.61 15.95
N GLU A 60 -24.37 -13.08 16.54
CA GLU A 60 -25.72 -13.17 15.97
C GLU A 60 -25.88 -12.41 14.65
N LEU A 61 -25.10 -11.35 14.41
CA LEU A 61 -25.13 -10.63 13.14
C LEU A 61 -24.55 -11.50 12.02
N PHE A 62 -23.45 -12.20 12.29
CA PHE A 62 -22.82 -13.11 11.32
C PHE A 62 -23.65 -14.36 11.03
N SER A 63 -24.46 -14.83 12.00
CA SER A 63 -25.37 -15.93 11.76
C SER A 63 -26.58 -15.56 10.86
N LYS A 64 -26.92 -14.27 10.80
CA LYS A 64 -28.05 -13.75 10.04
C LYS A 64 -27.69 -13.14 8.68
N GLN A 65 -26.39 -12.82 8.48
CA GLN A 65 -25.89 -12.16 7.28
C GLN A 65 -24.83 -13.03 6.62
N PRO A 66 -24.94 -13.30 5.32
CA PRO A 66 -23.94 -14.09 4.58
C PRO A 66 -22.72 -13.23 4.27
N VAL A 67 -21.90 -12.95 5.30
CA VAL A 67 -20.69 -12.16 5.18
C VAL A 67 -19.56 -13.04 4.66
N ALA A 68 -18.99 -12.69 3.52
CA ALA A 68 -17.86 -13.40 2.93
C ALA A 68 -16.66 -13.45 3.90
N PRO A 69 -16.04 -14.62 4.09
CA PRO A 69 -14.92 -14.81 5.01
C PRO A 69 -13.65 -14.10 4.47
N VAL A 70 -12.79 -13.62 5.38
CA VAL A 70 -11.51 -13.01 5.06
C VAL A 70 -10.33 -13.69 5.75
N ASP A 71 -10.58 -14.63 6.64
CA ASP A 71 -9.59 -15.32 7.48
C ASP A 71 -8.59 -16.17 6.69
N HIS A 72 -8.95 -16.57 5.48
CA HIS A 72 -8.10 -17.29 4.54
C HIS A 72 -7.06 -16.42 3.80
N TYR A 73 -7.03 -15.09 4.04
CA TYR A 73 -6.06 -14.19 3.41
C TYR A 73 -4.61 -14.63 3.59
N PRO A 74 -4.13 -15.06 4.77
CA PRO A 74 -2.74 -15.49 4.94
C PRO A 74 -2.39 -16.69 4.07
N ASP A 75 -3.33 -17.63 3.87
CA ASP A 75 -3.13 -18.80 3.01
C ASP A 75 -3.04 -18.37 1.53
N LEU A 76 -3.93 -17.48 1.09
CA LEU A 76 -3.89 -16.92 -0.28
C LEU A 76 -2.60 -16.13 -0.53
N LEU A 77 -2.14 -15.35 0.46
CA LEU A 77 -0.88 -14.63 0.36
C LEU A 77 0.30 -15.60 0.23
N LEU A 78 0.36 -16.64 1.06
CA LEU A 78 1.41 -17.64 1.01
C LEU A 78 1.41 -18.42 -0.32
N GLU A 79 0.23 -18.78 -0.84
CA GLU A 79 0.08 -19.40 -2.15
C GLU A 79 0.57 -18.47 -3.26
N THR A 80 0.17 -17.20 -3.22
CA THR A 80 0.63 -16.17 -4.16
C THR A 80 2.15 -16.07 -4.16
N LEU A 81 2.77 -15.96 -2.99
CA LEU A 81 4.22 -15.88 -2.83
C LEU A 81 4.92 -17.14 -3.34
N ARG A 82 4.41 -18.32 -3.05
CA ARG A 82 4.95 -19.59 -3.57
C ARG A 82 4.85 -19.70 -5.08
N SER A 83 3.77 -19.18 -5.66
CA SER A 83 3.51 -19.26 -7.11
C SER A 83 4.54 -18.47 -7.94
N VAL A 84 5.20 -17.50 -7.34
CA VAL A 84 6.19 -16.63 -8.00
C VAL A 84 7.63 -16.99 -7.66
N ALA A 85 7.87 -18.18 -7.12
CA ALA A 85 9.22 -18.69 -6.87
C ALA A 85 10.06 -18.76 -8.15
N PRO A 86 11.40 -18.68 -8.05
CA PRO A 86 12.31 -18.89 -9.17
C PRO A 86 12.07 -20.20 -9.89
N GLU A 87 12.44 -20.25 -11.17
CA GLU A 87 12.27 -21.45 -11.98
C GLU A 87 12.97 -22.67 -11.38
N GLY A 88 12.33 -23.85 -11.52
CA GLY A 88 12.85 -25.13 -11.03
C GLY A 88 12.70 -25.36 -9.52
N VAL A 89 12.10 -24.42 -8.77
CA VAL A 89 11.84 -24.58 -7.34
C VAL A 89 10.42 -25.09 -7.13
N SER A 90 10.28 -26.34 -6.69
CA SER A 90 8.96 -26.98 -6.46
C SER A 90 8.39 -26.73 -5.06
N ASN A 91 9.24 -26.57 -4.05
CA ASN A 91 8.84 -26.31 -2.67
C ASN A 91 9.63 -25.10 -2.11
N PRO A 92 9.25 -23.89 -2.47
CA PRO A 92 10.01 -22.68 -2.12
C PRO A 92 9.98 -22.39 -0.64
N THR A 93 11.13 -21.99 -0.09
CA THR A 93 11.22 -21.36 1.22
C THR A 93 10.85 -19.88 1.08
N VAL A 94 9.76 -19.51 1.74
CA VAL A 94 9.27 -18.13 1.82
C VAL A 94 9.62 -17.56 3.19
N VAL A 95 10.12 -16.32 3.22
CA VAL A 95 10.36 -15.58 4.48
C VAL A 95 9.76 -14.17 4.40
N LEU A 96 9.43 -13.59 5.54
CA LEU A 96 9.03 -12.19 5.63
C LEU A 96 10.22 -11.38 6.16
N LEU A 97 10.74 -10.45 5.34
CA LEU A 97 11.85 -9.57 5.70
C LEU A 97 11.32 -8.26 6.29
N THR A 98 11.59 -8.04 7.58
CA THR A 98 11.21 -6.84 8.32
C THR A 98 12.41 -5.92 8.58
N PRO A 99 12.23 -4.59 8.65
CA PRO A 99 13.26 -3.68 9.13
C PRO A 99 13.41 -3.67 10.67
N GLY A 100 12.63 -4.49 11.38
CA GLY A 100 12.70 -4.64 12.83
C GLY A 100 11.64 -3.87 13.62
N SER A 101 11.72 -3.97 14.93
CA SER A 101 10.68 -3.54 15.89
C SER A 101 10.42 -2.04 15.95
N TYR A 102 11.31 -1.20 15.42
CA TYR A 102 11.11 0.25 15.35
C TYR A 102 10.20 0.69 14.20
N ASN A 103 9.84 -0.23 13.30
CA ASN A 103 8.93 0.08 12.21
C ASN A 103 7.48 0.17 12.71
N SER A 104 6.74 1.19 12.30
CA SER A 104 5.35 1.41 12.72
C SER A 104 4.40 0.27 12.31
N ALA A 105 4.73 -0.50 11.28
CA ALA A 105 3.96 -1.67 10.82
C ALA A 105 4.50 -3.00 11.35
N TYR A 106 5.40 -3.00 12.35
CA TYR A 106 6.02 -4.23 12.87
C TYR A 106 5.01 -5.24 13.39
N PHE A 107 3.92 -4.76 14.01
CA PHE A 107 2.80 -5.64 14.39
C PHE A 107 2.29 -6.45 13.21
N GLU A 108 2.05 -5.81 12.07
CA GLU A 108 1.56 -6.50 10.86
C GLU A 108 2.60 -7.51 10.33
N HIS A 109 3.89 -7.17 10.41
CA HIS A 109 4.95 -8.09 9.96
C HIS A 109 4.96 -9.38 10.78
N THR A 110 4.93 -9.27 12.12
CA THR A 110 4.88 -10.42 13.02
C THR A 110 3.59 -11.21 12.86
N PHE A 111 2.46 -10.51 12.78
CA PHE A 111 1.14 -11.10 12.60
C PHE A 111 1.06 -11.94 11.33
N LEU A 112 1.47 -11.38 10.18
CA LEU A 112 1.41 -12.09 8.90
C LEU A 112 2.38 -13.27 8.84
N ALA A 113 3.61 -13.11 9.34
CA ALA A 113 4.58 -14.22 9.40
C ALA A 113 4.02 -15.38 10.22
N GLN A 114 3.42 -15.09 11.38
CA GLN A 114 2.80 -16.08 12.25
C GLN A 114 1.59 -16.76 11.59
N GLN A 115 0.70 -15.98 10.95
CA GLN A 115 -0.49 -16.54 10.31
C GLN A 115 -0.15 -17.40 9.08
N MET A 116 0.88 -17.02 8.32
CA MET A 116 1.38 -17.82 7.18
C MET A 116 2.25 -19.01 7.60
N GLY A 117 2.71 -19.05 8.87
CA GLY A 117 3.64 -20.09 9.34
C GLY A 117 5.02 -20.02 8.68
N ILE A 118 5.50 -18.81 8.37
CA ILE A 118 6.83 -18.56 7.79
C ILE A 118 7.73 -17.81 8.75
N GLU A 119 9.04 -17.87 8.50
CA GLU A 119 10.02 -17.18 9.32
C GLU A 119 9.95 -15.66 9.11
N LEU A 120 9.89 -14.91 10.21
CA LEU A 120 10.15 -13.47 10.27
C LEU A 120 11.65 -13.28 10.40
N VAL A 121 12.25 -12.54 9.47
CA VAL A 121 13.69 -12.31 9.43
C VAL A 121 14.03 -10.84 9.31
N GLU A 122 15.15 -10.43 9.89
CA GLU A 122 15.80 -9.15 9.67
C GLU A 122 16.97 -9.31 8.70
N GLY A 123 17.54 -8.20 8.19
CA GLY A 123 18.65 -8.25 7.24
C GLY A 123 19.85 -9.04 7.76
N GLN A 124 20.14 -8.97 9.06
CA GLN A 124 21.24 -9.71 9.71
C GLN A 124 21.04 -11.24 9.74
N ASP A 125 19.79 -11.71 9.60
CA ASP A 125 19.47 -13.15 9.59
C ASP A 125 19.70 -13.77 8.20
N LEU A 126 19.85 -12.93 7.18
CA LEU A 126 20.08 -13.33 5.81
C LEU A 126 21.53 -13.08 5.37
N PHE A 127 21.98 -13.82 4.39
CA PHE A 127 23.23 -13.56 3.69
C PHE A 127 23.19 -14.15 2.28
N VAL A 128 24.05 -13.61 1.40
CA VAL A 128 24.17 -14.07 0.02
C VAL A 128 25.51 -14.77 -0.19
N ARG A 129 25.47 -15.90 -0.84
CA ARG A 129 26.67 -16.63 -1.29
C ARG A 129 26.38 -17.18 -2.70
N GLU A 130 27.29 -16.88 -3.65
CA GLU A 130 27.16 -17.33 -5.04
C GLU A 130 25.78 -16.98 -5.66
N ASN A 131 25.36 -15.74 -5.47
CA ASN A 131 24.04 -15.21 -5.89
C ASN A 131 22.83 -16.01 -5.34
N THR A 132 23.00 -16.76 -4.27
CA THR A 132 21.92 -17.48 -3.61
C THR A 132 21.72 -16.93 -2.21
N VAL A 133 20.47 -16.67 -1.83
CA VAL A 133 20.12 -16.14 -0.51
C VAL A 133 19.93 -17.30 0.46
N TYR A 134 20.50 -17.14 1.63
CA TYR A 134 20.36 -18.08 2.74
C TYR A 134 19.94 -17.36 4.02
N MET A 135 19.11 -18.00 4.82
CA MET A 135 18.88 -17.59 6.18
C MET A 135 19.74 -18.43 7.15
N ARG A 136 20.15 -17.80 8.25
CA ARG A 136 20.89 -18.42 9.34
C ARG A 136 19.92 -19.21 10.21
N THR A 137 20.19 -20.48 10.43
CA THR A 137 19.43 -21.31 11.37
C THR A 137 20.35 -22.08 12.29
N THR A 138 19.84 -22.58 13.40
CA THR A 138 20.59 -23.43 14.35
C THR A 138 21.07 -24.75 13.73
N LYS A 139 20.46 -25.15 12.60
CA LYS A 139 20.85 -26.38 11.84
C LYS A 139 21.76 -26.06 10.65
N GLY A 140 22.22 -24.82 10.51
CA GLY A 140 23.01 -24.33 9.38
C GLY A 140 22.21 -23.49 8.40
N PRO A 141 22.85 -23.04 7.31
CA PRO A 141 22.19 -22.21 6.30
C PRO A 141 21.03 -22.92 5.62
N ARG A 142 19.89 -22.23 5.50
CA ARG A 142 18.74 -22.69 4.73
C ARG A 142 18.51 -21.73 3.57
N ARG A 143 18.40 -22.22 2.34
CA ARG A 143 18.15 -21.43 1.16
C ARG A 143 16.79 -20.72 1.28
N VAL A 144 16.74 -19.48 0.80
CA VAL A 144 15.52 -18.66 0.69
C VAL A 144 15.23 -18.40 -0.78
N ASP A 145 14.01 -18.68 -1.21
CA ASP A 145 13.60 -18.59 -2.60
C ASP A 145 12.67 -17.39 -2.86
N VAL A 146 11.84 -17.02 -1.88
CA VAL A 146 10.92 -15.87 -1.96
C VAL A 146 11.01 -15.04 -0.69
N ILE A 147 11.16 -13.75 -0.85
CA ILE A 147 11.17 -12.78 0.25
C ILE A 147 9.96 -11.86 0.12
N TYR A 148 9.02 -11.97 1.05
CA TYR A 148 8.00 -10.95 1.24
C TYR A 148 8.62 -9.80 2.02
N ARG A 149 9.02 -8.76 1.30
CA ARG A 149 9.76 -7.64 1.89
C ARG A 149 8.84 -6.59 2.48
N ARG A 150 9.22 -6.12 3.66
CA ARG A 150 8.58 -4.99 4.33
C ARG A 150 9.60 -3.84 4.53
N ILE A 151 10.61 -3.81 3.70
CA ILE A 151 11.69 -2.82 3.65
C ILE A 151 11.59 -2.05 2.34
N ASP A 152 11.79 -0.73 2.38
CA ASP A 152 11.86 0.12 1.20
C ASP A 152 13.09 -0.20 0.33
N ASP A 153 12.98 0.09 -0.97
CA ASP A 153 14.02 -0.16 -1.97
C ASP A 153 15.37 0.39 -1.56
N ASP A 154 15.41 1.62 -1.01
CA ASP A 154 16.65 2.29 -0.62
C ASP A 154 17.45 1.51 0.43
N PHE A 155 16.79 0.75 1.27
CA PHE A 155 17.41 0.06 2.40
C PHE A 155 17.68 -1.42 2.18
N ILE A 156 17.20 -2.00 1.05
CA ILE A 156 17.15 -3.46 0.87
C ILE A 156 18.51 -4.10 0.62
N ASP A 157 19.44 -3.37 -0.01
CA ASP A 157 20.81 -3.84 -0.27
C ASP A 157 21.81 -2.66 -0.24
N PRO A 158 22.72 -2.60 0.75
CA PRO A 158 23.70 -1.51 0.86
C PRO A 158 24.74 -1.50 -0.28
N LEU A 159 24.91 -2.59 -1.03
CA LEU A 159 25.85 -2.63 -2.16
C LEU A 159 25.24 -2.06 -3.45
N ALA A 160 23.92 -2.00 -3.54
CA ALA A 160 23.22 -1.53 -4.74
C ALA A 160 22.56 -0.16 -4.54
N PHE A 161 22.04 0.10 -3.34
CA PHE A 161 21.25 1.30 -3.02
C PHE A 161 21.95 2.15 -1.96
N ARG A 162 21.30 2.39 -0.84
CA ARG A 162 21.83 3.24 0.23
C ARG A 162 22.96 2.57 1.01
N LYS A 163 24.18 3.04 0.85
CA LYS A 163 25.42 2.42 1.36
C LYS A 163 25.50 2.31 2.89
N ASP A 164 24.83 3.18 3.61
CA ASP A 164 24.78 3.18 5.08
C ASP A 164 23.61 2.37 5.65
N SER A 165 22.87 1.65 4.81
CA SER A 165 21.77 0.81 5.27
C SER A 165 22.27 -0.35 6.11
N MET A 166 21.74 -0.44 7.34
CA MET A 166 21.94 -1.57 8.27
C MET A 166 20.74 -2.52 8.29
N LEU A 167 19.70 -2.24 7.49
CA LEU A 167 18.44 -2.98 7.49
C LEU A 167 18.37 -4.05 6.39
N GLY A 168 19.16 -3.87 5.34
CA GLY A 168 19.12 -4.73 4.15
C GLY A 168 20.13 -5.87 4.21
N VAL A 169 20.23 -6.58 3.09
CA VAL A 169 21.08 -7.77 2.91
C VAL A 169 22.11 -7.48 1.84
N PRO A 170 23.41 -7.41 2.16
CA PRO A 170 24.45 -7.16 1.16
C PRO A 170 24.43 -8.24 0.06
N GLY A 171 24.36 -7.81 -1.20
CA GLY A 171 24.33 -8.69 -2.38
C GLY A 171 22.97 -9.25 -2.74
N LEU A 172 21.92 -8.90 -2.02
CA LEU A 172 20.55 -9.37 -2.32
C LEU A 172 20.11 -8.99 -3.74
N PHE A 173 20.43 -7.77 -4.16
CA PHE A 173 20.10 -7.30 -5.51
C PHE A 173 20.80 -8.10 -6.60
N ALA A 174 22.04 -8.52 -6.39
CA ALA A 174 22.75 -9.39 -7.32
C ALA A 174 22.08 -10.77 -7.45
N ALA A 175 21.64 -11.35 -6.33
CA ALA A 175 20.87 -12.60 -6.32
C ALA A 175 19.52 -12.46 -7.05
N TYR A 176 18.85 -11.31 -6.84
CA TYR A 176 17.59 -10.99 -7.52
C TYR A 176 17.75 -10.84 -9.03
N ARG A 177 18.76 -10.07 -9.49
CA ARG A 177 19.10 -9.95 -10.91
C ARG A 177 19.46 -11.28 -11.57
N ALA A 178 20.08 -12.18 -10.82
CA ALA A 178 20.40 -13.53 -11.27
C ALA A 178 19.19 -14.48 -11.33
N GLY A 179 18.00 -14.02 -10.97
CA GLY A 179 16.77 -14.82 -10.94
C GLY A 179 16.79 -15.94 -9.90
N LYS A 180 17.62 -15.80 -8.84
CA LYS A 180 17.79 -16.82 -7.79
C LYS A 180 16.89 -16.65 -6.58
N VAL A 181 16.24 -15.49 -6.47
CA VAL A 181 15.27 -15.15 -5.42
C VAL A 181 14.20 -14.23 -6.00
N THR A 182 12.97 -14.35 -5.51
CA THR A 182 11.88 -13.41 -5.81
C THR A 182 11.71 -12.44 -4.65
N LEU A 183 11.57 -11.15 -4.97
CA LEU A 183 11.20 -10.10 -4.02
C LEU A 183 9.75 -9.69 -4.28
N ALA A 184 8.90 -9.79 -3.30
CA ALA A 184 7.50 -9.39 -3.37
C ALA A 184 7.22 -8.21 -2.42
N ASN A 185 6.80 -7.04 -2.90
CA ASN A 185 6.73 -6.62 -4.30
C ASN A 185 8.13 -6.37 -4.87
N ALA A 186 8.24 -6.36 -6.20
CA ALA A 186 9.49 -6.12 -6.90
C ALA A 186 10.10 -4.74 -6.54
N ILE A 187 11.41 -4.62 -6.67
CA ILE A 187 12.10 -3.32 -6.57
C ILE A 187 11.60 -2.42 -7.69
N GLY A 188 11.39 -1.13 -7.36
CA GLY A 188 10.92 -0.12 -8.32
C GLY A 188 9.40 0.04 -8.40
N THR A 189 8.60 -0.82 -7.75
CA THR A 189 7.12 -0.69 -7.75
C THR A 189 6.63 0.59 -7.08
N GLY A 190 7.46 1.25 -6.27
CA GLY A 190 7.14 2.55 -5.68
C GLY A 190 6.88 3.67 -6.71
N VAL A 191 7.18 3.46 -7.99
CA VAL A 191 6.76 4.37 -9.06
C VAL A 191 5.25 4.48 -9.17
N ALA A 192 4.51 3.42 -8.83
CA ALA A 192 3.06 3.43 -8.84
C ALA A 192 2.44 4.14 -7.60
N ASP A 193 3.20 4.25 -6.51
CA ASP A 193 2.80 5.02 -5.32
C ASP A 193 2.99 6.53 -5.55
N ASP A 194 3.70 6.92 -6.63
CA ASP A 194 3.97 8.30 -6.98
C ASP A 194 2.70 8.97 -7.49
N LYS A 195 2.24 9.98 -6.78
CA LYS A 195 0.99 10.69 -7.09
C LYS A 195 1.02 11.42 -8.43
N SER A 196 2.21 11.65 -9.01
CA SER A 196 2.32 12.23 -10.36
C SER A 196 2.13 11.18 -11.47
N VAL A 197 2.26 9.88 -11.16
CA VAL A 197 1.99 8.77 -12.09
C VAL A 197 0.50 8.42 -12.10
N TYR A 198 -0.15 8.55 -10.96
CA TYR A 198 -1.56 8.21 -10.76
C TYR A 198 -2.51 8.75 -11.86
N PRO A 199 -2.43 10.01 -12.35
CA PRO A 199 -3.33 10.52 -13.39
C PRO A 199 -3.25 9.78 -14.73
N TYR A 200 -2.13 9.10 -14.99
CA TYR A 200 -1.91 8.36 -16.24
C TYR A 200 -2.44 6.93 -16.19
N VAL A 201 -2.81 6.41 -15.02
CA VAL A 201 -3.28 5.01 -14.89
C VAL A 201 -4.45 4.68 -15.82
N PRO A 202 -5.48 5.54 -15.99
CA PRO A 202 -6.55 5.28 -16.97
C PRO A 202 -6.06 5.14 -18.41
N GLU A 203 -5.06 5.91 -18.79
CA GLU A 203 -4.45 5.83 -20.13
C GLU A 203 -3.59 4.58 -20.28
N LEU A 204 -2.84 4.21 -19.22
CA LEU A 204 -2.04 2.97 -19.17
C LEU A 204 -2.95 1.74 -19.31
N ILE A 205 -4.11 1.72 -18.65
CA ILE A 205 -5.10 0.64 -18.79
C ILE A 205 -5.54 0.52 -20.25
N ARG A 206 -5.92 1.63 -20.88
CA ARG A 206 -6.33 1.62 -22.29
C ARG A 206 -5.20 1.17 -23.22
N PHE A 207 -3.99 1.64 -22.97
CA PHE A 207 -2.83 1.34 -23.81
C PHE A 207 -2.39 -0.12 -23.71
N TYR A 208 -2.24 -0.65 -22.50
CA TYR A 208 -1.71 -2.00 -22.30
C TYR A 208 -2.77 -3.09 -22.35
N LEU A 209 -3.99 -2.83 -21.89
CA LEU A 209 -5.05 -3.83 -21.81
C LEU A 209 -6.07 -3.70 -22.94
N GLY A 210 -6.14 -2.55 -23.63
CA GLY A 210 -7.18 -2.27 -24.63
C GLY A 210 -8.58 -2.11 -24.02
N GLU A 211 -8.69 -1.87 -22.72
CA GLU A 211 -9.94 -1.82 -21.96
C GLU A 211 -10.20 -0.42 -21.42
N ALA A 212 -11.46 -0.10 -21.15
CA ALA A 212 -11.80 1.09 -20.36
C ALA A 212 -11.60 0.82 -18.86
N PRO A 213 -11.15 1.82 -18.09
CA PRO A 213 -11.12 1.69 -16.62
C PRO A 213 -12.52 1.38 -16.06
N ILE A 214 -12.61 0.45 -15.13
CA ILE A 214 -13.86 0.10 -14.43
C ILE A 214 -14.19 1.15 -13.36
N LEU A 215 -13.18 1.61 -12.63
CA LEU A 215 -13.30 2.62 -11.58
C LEU A 215 -12.78 3.97 -12.06
N ASN A 216 -13.39 5.03 -11.56
CA ASN A 216 -12.95 6.39 -11.86
C ASN A 216 -11.73 6.77 -11.04
N ASN A 217 -10.77 7.47 -11.65
CA ASN A 217 -9.73 8.17 -10.91
C ASN A 217 -10.22 9.58 -10.54
N VAL A 218 -9.77 10.10 -9.42
CA VAL A 218 -9.97 11.51 -9.07
C VAL A 218 -9.15 12.38 -10.04
N HIS A 219 -9.80 13.39 -10.62
CA HIS A 219 -9.08 14.36 -11.46
C HIS A 219 -7.88 14.93 -10.71
N THR A 220 -6.73 14.95 -11.35
CA THR A 220 -5.48 15.34 -10.68
C THR A 220 -4.71 16.34 -11.55
N TYR A 221 -4.47 17.51 -10.97
CA TYR A 221 -3.64 18.55 -11.53
C TYR A 221 -2.16 18.29 -11.24
N LEU A 222 -1.33 18.28 -12.27
CA LEU A 222 0.12 18.13 -12.16
C LEU A 222 0.79 19.50 -12.13
N LEU A 223 1.26 19.95 -10.97
CA LEU A 223 1.73 21.33 -10.82
C LEU A 223 3.05 21.63 -11.55
N ALA A 224 3.72 20.60 -12.06
CA ALA A 224 4.81 20.75 -13.02
C ALA A 224 4.35 21.36 -14.36
N LYS A 225 3.06 21.21 -14.72
CA LYS A 225 2.46 21.82 -15.91
C LYS A 225 2.03 23.25 -15.58
N PRO A 226 2.45 24.26 -16.37
CA PRO A 226 2.11 25.66 -16.08
C PRO A 226 0.60 25.92 -15.97
N GLU A 227 -0.20 25.37 -16.91
CA GLU A 227 -1.65 25.56 -16.92
C GLU A 227 -2.35 25.00 -15.68
N ASP A 228 -1.96 23.81 -15.22
CA ASP A 228 -2.49 23.19 -14.02
C ASP A 228 -2.09 23.98 -12.78
N ARG A 229 -0.83 24.41 -12.72
CA ARG A 229 -0.30 25.22 -11.61
C ARG A 229 -1.03 26.55 -11.48
N ASP A 230 -1.21 27.28 -12.55
CA ASP A 230 -1.87 28.59 -12.57
C ASP A 230 -3.32 28.46 -12.09
N TYR A 231 -4.03 27.43 -12.56
CA TYR A 231 -5.36 27.11 -12.10
C TYR A 231 -5.38 26.82 -10.59
N VAL A 232 -4.51 25.92 -10.12
CA VAL A 232 -4.46 25.50 -8.70
C VAL A 232 -4.11 26.68 -7.79
N LEU A 233 -3.16 27.54 -8.18
CA LEU A 233 -2.80 28.73 -7.41
C LEU A 233 -3.95 29.72 -7.27
N ALA A 234 -4.85 29.81 -8.24
CA ALA A 234 -6.05 30.61 -8.19
C ALA A 234 -7.16 30.00 -7.31
N HIS A 235 -7.19 28.65 -7.18
CA HIS A 235 -8.28 27.90 -6.52
C HIS A 235 -7.85 27.12 -5.28
N LEU A 236 -6.77 27.51 -4.61
CA LEU A 236 -6.24 26.79 -3.42
C LEU A 236 -7.27 26.59 -2.30
N ALA A 237 -8.27 27.45 -2.20
CA ALA A 237 -9.33 27.34 -1.19
C ALA A 237 -10.31 26.17 -1.45
N GLU A 238 -10.33 25.61 -2.66
CA GLU A 238 -11.30 24.60 -3.10
C GLU A 238 -10.66 23.22 -3.25
N LEU A 239 -9.33 23.16 -3.30
CA LEU A 239 -8.56 21.98 -3.69
C LEU A 239 -7.83 21.34 -2.50
N VAL A 240 -7.51 20.07 -2.65
CA VAL A 240 -6.56 19.35 -1.79
C VAL A 240 -5.22 19.29 -2.52
N VAL A 241 -4.18 19.88 -1.93
CA VAL A 241 -2.81 19.82 -2.47
C VAL A 241 -2.01 18.79 -1.68
N LYS A 242 -1.27 17.93 -2.38
CA LYS A 242 -0.48 16.84 -1.79
C LYS A 242 0.94 16.86 -2.32
N GLU A 243 1.90 16.49 -1.49
CA GLU A 243 3.25 16.18 -1.95
C GLU A 243 3.24 14.88 -2.76
N VAL A 244 3.96 14.86 -3.90
CA VAL A 244 4.04 13.72 -4.81
C VAL A 244 4.50 12.46 -4.10
N HIS A 245 5.53 12.56 -3.25
CA HIS A 245 6.09 11.44 -2.48
C HIS A 245 5.58 11.37 -1.05
N GLY A 246 4.66 12.25 -0.65
CA GLY A 246 4.09 12.29 0.69
C GLY A 246 3.22 11.06 0.96
N SER A 247 3.19 10.61 2.22
CA SER A 247 2.36 9.51 2.70
C SER A 247 1.76 9.81 4.06
N GLY A 248 0.75 9.05 4.50
CA GLY A 248 0.17 9.20 5.83
C GLY A 248 -0.62 10.48 6.07
N GLY A 249 -0.93 11.27 5.03
CA GLY A 249 -1.62 12.56 5.14
C GLY A 249 -0.74 13.72 5.64
N TYR A 250 0.57 13.52 5.75
CA TYR A 250 1.53 14.60 6.02
C TYR A 250 1.83 15.40 4.77
N GLY A 251 2.16 16.71 4.94
CA GLY A 251 2.50 17.57 3.81
C GLY A 251 1.32 17.87 2.88
N MET A 252 0.09 17.88 3.40
CA MET A 252 -1.14 18.07 2.63
C MET A 252 -1.85 19.34 3.05
N LEU A 253 -2.39 20.10 2.08
CA LEU A 253 -3.30 21.22 2.29
C LEU A 253 -4.71 20.79 1.92
N ILE A 254 -5.65 20.92 2.86
CA ILE A 254 -7.09 20.81 2.58
C ILE A 254 -7.64 22.23 2.48
N GLY A 255 -7.72 22.75 1.26
CA GLY A 255 -8.05 24.15 0.98
C GLY A 255 -9.29 24.71 1.69
N PRO A 256 -10.44 23.99 1.70
CA PRO A 256 -11.66 24.45 2.36
C PRO A 256 -11.53 24.69 3.87
N THR A 257 -10.66 23.92 4.55
CA THR A 257 -10.46 24.03 6.01
C THR A 257 -9.19 24.78 6.40
N ALA A 258 -8.34 25.11 5.43
CA ALA A 258 -7.07 25.77 5.67
C ALA A 258 -7.25 27.26 5.95
N SER A 259 -6.45 27.80 6.85
CA SER A 259 -6.34 29.25 7.08
C SER A 259 -5.70 29.98 5.88
N ALA A 260 -5.91 31.30 5.80
CA ALA A 260 -5.26 32.11 4.76
C ALA A 260 -3.72 32.01 4.83
N ALA A 261 -3.16 31.94 6.04
CA ALA A 261 -1.71 31.80 6.24
C ALA A 261 -1.19 30.46 5.71
N GLN A 262 -1.91 29.34 5.96
CA GLN A 262 -1.55 28.03 5.44
C GLN A 262 -1.64 27.98 3.92
N ARG A 263 -2.68 28.55 3.32
CA ARG A 263 -2.80 28.64 1.85
C ARG A 263 -1.67 29.46 1.24
N GLU A 264 -1.26 30.56 1.87
CA GLU A 264 -0.15 31.36 1.38
C GLU A 264 1.18 30.63 1.53
N GLU A 265 1.42 29.93 2.64
CA GLU A 265 2.60 29.07 2.79
C GLU A 265 2.69 28.02 1.69
N PHE A 266 1.59 27.32 1.40
CA PHE A 266 1.56 26.32 0.31
C PHE A 266 1.73 26.95 -1.06
N ARG A 267 1.19 28.16 -1.29
CA ARG A 267 1.43 28.94 -2.51
C ARG A 267 2.92 29.14 -2.76
N GLN A 268 3.67 29.56 -1.74
CA GLN A 268 5.12 29.76 -1.85
C GLN A 268 5.87 28.45 -2.09
N ARG A 269 5.47 27.38 -1.42
CA ARG A 269 6.07 26.05 -1.63
C ARG A 269 5.84 25.54 -3.04
N ILE A 270 4.64 25.69 -3.59
CA ILE A 270 4.28 25.30 -4.96
C ILE A 270 5.09 26.10 -5.98
N ILE A 271 5.22 27.41 -5.81
CA ILE A 271 5.99 28.26 -6.70
C ILE A 271 7.49 27.87 -6.68
N ALA A 272 8.02 27.53 -5.50
CA ALA A 272 9.43 27.17 -5.34
C ALA A 272 9.78 25.80 -5.94
N ALA A 273 8.86 24.82 -5.92
CA ALA A 273 9.11 23.46 -6.38
C ALA A 273 7.81 22.80 -6.89
N PRO A 274 7.25 23.27 -8.01
CA PRO A 274 5.95 22.83 -8.50
C PRO A 274 5.89 21.32 -8.84
N GLU A 275 7.01 20.73 -9.27
CA GLU A 275 7.13 19.31 -9.60
C GLU A 275 6.91 18.38 -8.37
N LYS A 276 7.00 18.92 -7.17
CA LYS A 276 6.81 18.16 -5.93
C LYS A 276 5.35 18.07 -5.48
N TYR A 277 4.43 18.69 -6.20
CA TYR A 277 3.04 18.79 -5.77
C TYR A 277 2.07 18.37 -6.87
N ILE A 278 0.96 17.79 -6.41
CA ILE A 278 -0.27 17.59 -7.18
C ILE A 278 -1.42 18.28 -6.46
N ALA A 279 -2.53 18.51 -7.18
CA ALA A 279 -3.77 18.93 -6.54
C ALA A 279 -4.96 18.13 -7.08
N GLN A 280 -5.98 17.98 -6.25
CA GLN A 280 -7.22 17.28 -6.59
C GLN A 280 -8.42 18.10 -6.09
N PRO A 281 -9.60 18.00 -6.73
CA PRO A 281 -10.82 18.55 -6.16
C PRO A 281 -11.11 17.93 -4.78
N THR A 282 -11.66 18.74 -3.89
CA THR A 282 -12.14 18.21 -2.60
C THR A 282 -13.35 17.32 -2.84
N LEU A 283 -13.25 16.05 -2.52
CA LEU A 283 -14.36 15.11 -2.63
C LEU A 283 -15.23 15.16 -1.37
N SER A 284 -16.55 15.10 -1.58
CA SER A 284 -17.49 14.85 -0.50
C SER A 284 -17.47 13.37 -0.17
N LEU A 285 -16.59 12.98 0.76
CA LEU A 285 -16.44 11.58 1.18
C LEU A 285 -17.71 11.09 1.86
N SER A 286 -18.09 9.85 1.63
CA SER A 286 -19.20 9.21 2.34
C SER A 286 -18.91 9.17 3.84
N ALA A 287 -19.98 9.28 4.63
CA ALA A 287 -19.92 9.16 6.07
C ALA A 287 -20.60 7.86 6.51
N CYS A 288 -20.10 7.29 7.61
CA CYS A 288 -20.67 6.11 8.25
C CYS A 288 -20.96 6.42 9.73
N PRO A 289 -22.08 5.91 10.29
CA PRO A 289 -22.34 5.98 11.72
C PRO A 289 -21.16 5.43 12.51
N THR A 290 -20.60 6.20 13.40
CA THR A 290 -19.40 5.85 14.16
C THR A 290 -19.62 6.13 15.63
N PHE A 291 -19.26 5.17 16.48
CA PHE A 291 -19.32 5.37 17.92
C PHE A 291 -18.17 6.29 18.36
N VAL A 292 -18.53 7.37 19.04
CA VAL A 292 -17.63 8.40 19.58
C VAL A 292 -18.04 8.70 21.01
N GLU A 293 -17.25 9.48 21.76
CA GLU A 293 -17.52 9.78 23.16
C GLU A 293 -18.94 10.32 23.41
N SER A 294 -19.49 11.11 22.49
CA SER A 294 -20.83 11.69 22.57
C SER A 294 -21.96 10.76 22.08
N GLY A 295 -21.67 9.50 21.75
CA GLY A 295 -22.63 8.55 21.21
C GLY A 295 -22.33 8.13 19.76
N VAL A 296 -23.34 8.08 18.89
CA VAL A 296 -23.15 7.73 17.47
C VAL A 296 -23.21 9.02 16.63
N ALA A 297 -22.15 9.26 15.86
CA ALA A 297 -22.04 10.42 14.98
C ALA A 297 -21.53 10.01 13.59
N PRO A 298 -21.86 10.77 12.52
CA PRO A 298 -21.31 10.52 11.20
C PRO A 298 -19.81 10.85 11.17
N ARG A 299 -19.02 9.96 10.53
CA ARG A 299 -17.59 10.19 10.30
C ARG A 299 -17.24 9.74 8.89
N HIS A 300 -16.38 10.49 8.23
CA HIS A 300 -15.89 10.14 6.91
C HIS A 300 -15.09 8.86 6.91
N VAL A 301 -15.23 8.09 5.85
CA VAL A 301 -14.58 6.79 5.68
C VAL A 301 -13.95 6.68 4.30
N ASP A 302 -12.93 5.85 4.21
CA ASP A 302 -12.41 5.29 2.96
C ASP A 302 -12.27 3.78 3.08
N LEU A 303 -11.95 3.11 1.98
CA LEU A 303 -11.80 1.68 1.89
C LEU A 303 -10.46 1.34 1.24
N ARG A 304 -9.71 0.42 1.85
CA ARG A 304 -8.55 -0.21 1.25
C ARG A 304 -8.82 -1.70 1.01
N PRO A 305 -9.25 -2.10 -0.19
CA PRO A 305 -9.21 -3.49 -0.61
C PRO A 305 -7.77 -3.96 -0.83
N PHE A 306 -7.57 -5.28 -0.79
CA PHE A 306 -6.29 -5.93 -1.03
C PHE A 306 -6.40 -6.88 -2.20
N VAL A 307 -5.47 -6.75 -3.15
CA VAL A 307 -5.37 -7.61 -4.34
C VAL A 307 -4.07 -8.38 -4.27
N LEU A 308 -4.14 -9.68 -4.48
CA LEU A 308 -3.00 -10.57 -4.58
C LEU A 308 -2.80 -10.98 -6.03
N SER A 309 -1.58 -10.81 -6.55
CA SER A 309 -1.23 -11.10 -7.93
C SER A 309 -0.04 -12.07 -8.00
N GLY A 310 -0.33 -13.27 -8.39
CA GLY A 310 0.61 -14.35 -8.62
C GLY A 310 0.28 -15.09 -9.90
N ARG A 311 0.16 -16.42 -9.85
CA ARG A 311 -0.38 -17.19 -10.97
C ARG A 311 -1.78 -16.70 -11.37
N ASN A 312 -2.57 -16.34 -10.39
CA ASN A 312 -3.90 -15.75 -10.54
C ASN A 312 -3.94 -14.40 -9.86
N VAL A 313 -4.90 -13.56 -10.24
CA VAL A 313 -5.24 -12.34 -9.53
C VAL A 313 -6.44 -12.62 -8.64
N THR A 314 -6.30 -12.36 -7.34
CA THR A 314 -7.33 -12.61 -6.34
C THR A 314 -7.66 -11.33 -5.60
N LEU A 315 -8.92 -10.92 -5.67
CA LEU A 315 -9.45 -9.84 -4.83
C LEU A 315 -10.02 -10.47 -3.55
N VAL A 316 -9.54 -10.02 -2.41
CA VAL A 316 -10.03 -10.49 -1.11
C VAL A 316 -11.42 -9.90 -0.85
N PRO A 317 -12.42 -10.69 -0.43
CA PRO A 317 -13.80 -10.21 -0.24
C PRO A 317 -13.96 -9.45 1.08
N GLY A 318 -13.24 -8.36 1.20
CA GLY A 318 -13.18 -7.47 2.36
C GLY A 318 -12.24 -6.31 2.12
N GLY A 319 -11.90 -5.61 3.16
CA GLY A 319 -10.97 -4.50 3.09
C GLY A 319 -10.82 -3.81 4.43
N LEU A 320 -9.87 -2.91 4.53
CA LEU A 320 -9.72 -2.04 5.68
C LEU A 320 -10.53 -0.76 5.43
N THR A 321 -11.65 -0.59 6.13
CA THR A 321 -12.32 0.71 6.20
C THR A 321 -11.64 1.57 7.26
N ARG A 322 -11.05 2.71 6.84
CA ARG A 322 -10.48 3.71 7.75
C ARG A 322 -11.51 4.79 8.05
N VAL A 323 -11.47 5.34 9.25
CA VAL A 323 -12.46 6.30 9.76
C VAL A 323 -11.77 7.53 10.29
N ALA A 324 -12.18 8.71 9.87
CA ALA A 324 -11.77 9.96 10.45
C ALA A 324 -12.51 10.17 11.80
N LEU A 325 -11.86 9.89 12.93
CA LEU A 325 -12.52 10.04 14.25
C LEU A 325 -12.81 11.49 14.61
N ARG A 326 -12.01 12.44 14.11
CA ARG A 326 -12.21 13.86 14.32
C ARG A 326 -13.35 14.37 13.44
N GLU A 327 -14.29 15.12 14.03
CA GLU A 327 -15.41 15.70 13.31
C GLU A 327 -14.97 16.62 12.17
N GLY A 328 -15.61 16.44 11.00
CA GLY A 328 -15.31 17.22 9.79
C GLY A 328 -13.98 16.93 9.13
N SER A 329 -13.13 16.04 9.69
CA SER A 329 -11.86 15.67 9.09
C SER A 329 -12.08 14.78 7.86
N LEU A 330 -11.34 15.07 6.79
CA LEU A 330 -11.21 14.20 5.60
C LEU A 330 -9.99 13.26 5.69
N VAL A 331 -9.17 13.40 6.75
CA VAL A 331 -7.98 12.56 6.95
C VAL A 331 -8.37 11.33 7.77
N VAL A 332 -8.33 10.19 7.14
CA VAL A 332 -8.75 8.88 7.71
C VAL A 332 -7.57 8.02 8.18
N ASN A 333 -6.34 8.45 7.96
CA ASN A 333 -5.14 7.67 8.26
C ASN A 333 -4.99 7.36 9.75
N SER A 334 -4.72 6.08 10.06
CA SER A 334 -4.49 5.61 11.43
C SER A 334 -3.31 6.32 12.10
N SER A 335 -2.26 6.69 11.35
CA SER A 335 -1.11 7.44 11.87
C SER A 335 -1.46 8.86 12.35
N GLN A 336 -2.62 9.39 11.99
CA GLN A 336 -3.14 10.68 12.44
C GLN A 336 -4.35 10.55 13.37
N GLY A 337 -4.48 9.41 14.07
CA GLY A 337 -5.57 9.17 15.01
C GLY A 337 -6.87 8.71 14.36
N GLY A 338 -6.82 8.21 13.13
CA GLY A 338 -7.97 7.55 12.51
C GLY A 338 -8.29 6.20 13.16
N GLY A 339 -9.56 5.82 13.11
CA GLY A 339 -10.04 4.50 13.52
C GLY A 339 -10.22 3.55 12.34
N THR A 340 -10.70 2.34 12.66
CA THR A 340 -11.00 1.33 11.64
C THR A 340 -12.39 0.73 11.85
N LYS A 341 -12.97 0.19 10.77
CA LYS A 341 -14.22 -0.60 10.78
C LYS A 341 -14.01 -1.88 10.00
N ASP A 342 -14.77 -2.92 10.37
CA ASP A 342 -14.86 -4.13 9.57
C ASP A 342 -15.67 -3.86 8.29
N THR A 343 -15.17 -4.33 7.16
CA THR A 343 -15.82 -4.22 5.85
C THR A 343 -16.50 -5.52 5.50
N TRP A 344 -17.80 -5.51 5.32
CA TRP A 344 -18.57 -6.68 4.97
C TRP A 344 -18.93 -6.69 3.48
N VAL A 345 -18.50 -7.74 2.81
CA VAL A 345 -18.97 -8.12 1.48
C VAL A 345 -20.01 -9.21 1.69
N LEU A 346 -21.23 -8.95 1.25
CA LEU A 346 -22.31 -9.91 1.39
C LEU A 346 -22.34 -10.83 0.17
N GLU A 347 -22.45 -12.13 0.43
CA GLU A 347 -22.70 -13.13 -0.62
C GLU A 347 -24.16 -13.01 -1.06
N SER A 348 -24.39 -12.99 -2.37
CA SER A 348 -25.73 -12.90 -2.98
C SER A 348 -26.40 -14.25 -3.04
#